data_96e587de7e58d240dfbdefeae9b19470
#
_entry.id   96e587de7e58d240dfbdefeae9b19470
#
_cell.length_a   1.000
_cell.length_b   1.000
_cell.length_c   1.000
_cell.angle_alpha   90.00
_cell.angle_beta   90.00
_cell.angle_gamma   90.00
#
_symmetry.space_group_name_H-M   'P 1'
#
loop_
_entity.id
_entity.type
_entity.pdbx_description
1 polymer ?
#
loop_
_entity_poly.entity_id
_entity_poly.type
_entity_poly.pdbx_seq_one_letter_code
_entity_poly.pdbx_strand_id
1 'polypeptide(L)'
;MKNAAYLCGILCILAGFLLFLRNLGEDREAGIEAADSLQILAGEIREEEDKKQPWFRADEGGNTPAVEKETQQAVLSFYKDMEMPARHVAGRRYIGILEIGALRLKLPVLDTFSYRNIKVAPARFFGSVYDGNLILLAHNYQSHFGKLHLLQTGDEVSFTDMDGNRFRYTVTGVEVIGGMEREKLAEGDFDLCLFTCTLGGKNRVVVRCRRVEESP
;
A
#
# COMPACT_ATOMS: atom_id res chain seq x y z
N MET A 1 -11.21 52.27 5.22
CA MET A 1 -10.75 51.26 4.23
C MET A 1 -9.61 50.40 4.74
N LYS A 2 -8.56 50.94 5.38
CA LYS A 2 -7.40 50.14 5.88
C LYS A 2 -7.82 49.08 6.91
N ASN A 3 -8.67 49.38 7.87
CA ASN A 3 -9.12 48.44 8.92
C ASN A 3 -9.93 47.25 8.38
N ALA A 4 -10.70 47.45 7.30
CA ALA A 4 -11.46 46.38 6.64
C ALA A 4 -10.50 45.39 5.94
N ALA A 5 -9.42 45.86 5.32
CA ALA A 5 -8.42 45.02 4.70
C ALA A 5 -7.65 44.17 5.72
N TYR A 6 -7.30 44.74 6.88
CA TYR A 6 -6.66 43.99 7.98
C TYR A 6 -7.61 42.93 8.53
N LEU A 7 -8.87 43.24 8.75
CA LEU A 7 -9.84 42.28 9.24
C LEU A 7 -10.05 41.12 8.26
N CYS A 8 -10.15 41.40 6.97
CA CYS A 8 -10.21 40.37 5.93
C CYS A 8 -8.97 39.47 5.91
N GLY A 9 -7.77 40.04 6.03
CA GLY A 9 -6.53 39.28 6.12
C GLY A 9 -6.49 38.35 7.34
N ILE A 10 -6.91 38.84 8.51
CA ILE A 10 -6.99 38.01 9.72
C ILE A 10 -7.99 36.86 9.54
N LEU A 11 -9.15 37.11 8.96
CA LEU A 11 -10.15 36.09 8.71
C LEU A 11 -9.64 35.01 7.74
N CYS A 12 -8.90 35.38 6.68
CA CYS A 12 -8.29 34.45 5.76
C CYS A 12 -7.24 33.55 6.45
N ILE A 13 -6.40 34.13 7.33
CA ILE A 13 -5.41 33.37 8.11
C ILE A 13 -6.12 32.38 9.05
N LEU A 14 -7.15 32.83 9.77
CA LEU A 14 -7.92 31.98 10.67
C LEU A 14 -8.62 30.84 9.90
N ALA A 15 -9.22 31.13 8.76
CA ALA A 15 -9.84 30.11 7.92
C ALA A 15 -8.81 29.10 7.41
N GLY A 16 -7.65 29.55 6.96
CA GLY A 16 -6.54 28.67 6.55
C GLY A 16 -6.04 27.79 7.69
N PHE A 17 -5.93 28.36 8.89
CA PHE A 17 -5.51 27.62 10.08
C PHE A 17 -6.56 26.57 10.50
N LEU A 18 -7.84 26.89 10.45
CA LEU A 18 -8.91 25.93 10.72
C LEU A 18 -8.92 24.77 9.71
N LEU A 19 -8.71 25.05 8.42
CA LEU A 19 -8.58 24.01 7.39
C LEU A 19 -7.35 23.13 7.64
N PHE A 20 -6.23 23.71 8.05
CA PHE A 20 -5.04 22.96 8.43
C PHE A 20 -5.30 22.04 9.62
N LEU A 21 -5.91 22.53 10.70
CA LEU A 21 -6.28 21.72 11.87
C LEU A 21 -7.23 20.59 11.51
N ARG A 22 -8.21 20.86 10.65
CA ARG A 22 -9.13 19.84 10.17
C ARG A 22 -8.41 18.75 9.39
N ASN A 23 -7.50 19.10 8.47
CA ASN A 23 -6.73 18.12 7.72
C ASN A 23 -5.83 17.28 8.62
N LEU A 24 -5.26 17.87 9.68
CA LEU A 24 -4.48 17.18 10.66
C LEU A 24 -5.32 16.19 11.48
N GLY A 25 -6.56 16.57 11.80
CA GLY A 25 -7.54 15.68 12.44
C GLY A 25 -7.91 14.47 11.56
N GLU A 26 -8.23 14.73 10.29
CA GLU A 26 -8.54 13.66 9.33
C GLU A 26 -7.38 12.67 9.14
N ASP A 27 -6.13 13.16 9.08
CA ASP A 27 -4.92 12.31 8.99
C ASP A 27 -4.78 11.43 10.23
N ARG A 28 -4.98 12.00 11.43
CA ARG A 28 -4.88 11.25 12.68
C ARG A 28 -5.96 10.19 12.80
N GLU A 29 -7.22 10.52 12.48
CA GLU A 29 -8.33 9.58 12.49
C GLU A 29 -8.08 8.42 11.51
N ALA A 30 -7.63 8.73 10.30
CA ALA A 30 -7.25 7.74 9.29
C ALA A 30 -6.15 6.80 9.79
N GLY A 31 -5.12 7.33 10.44
CA GLY A 31 -4.05 6.53 11.03
C GLY A 31 -4.53 5.58 12.12
N ILE A 32 -5.45 6.03 13.00
CA ILE A 32 -6.05 5.20 14.05
C ILE A 32 -6.91 4.10 13.43
N GLU A 33 -7.80 4.42 12.51
CA GLU A 33 -8.69 3.43 11.87
C GLU A 33 -7.90 2.38 11.08
N ALA A 34 -6.82 2.78 10.41
CA ALA A 34 -5.92 1.87 9.75
C ALA A 34 -5.19 0.95 10.75
N ALA A 35 -4.74 1.49 11.90
CA ALA A 35 -4.04 0.71 12.92
C ALA A 35 -4.95 -0.31 13.59
N ASP A 36 -6.20 0.04 13.90
CA ASP A 36 -7.19 -0.88 14.49
C ASP A 36 -7.50 -2.03 13.52
N SER A 37 -7.74 -1.73 12.25
CA SER A 37 -7.95 -2.74 11.22
C SER A 37 -6.72 -3.63 11.03
N LEU A 38 -5.52 -3.04 11.04
CA LEU A 38 -4.26 -3.75 10.92
C LEU A 38 -4.05 -4.77 12.04
N GLN A 39 -4.38 -4.42 13.28
CA GLN A 39 -4.23 -5.30 14.43
C GLN A 39 -5.10 -6.57 14.28
N ILE A 40 -6.33 -6.41 13.84
CA ILE A 40 -7.26 -7.53 13.61
C ILE A 40 -6.74 -8.42 12.47
N LEU A 41 -6.41 -7.84 11.33
CA LEU A 41 -5.95 -8.57 10.14
C LEU A 41 -4.62 -9.29 10.38
N ALA A 42 -3.68 -8.67 11.11
CA ALA A 42 -2.42 -9.32 11.46
C ALA A 42 -2.63 -10.55 12.38
N GLY A 43 -3.63 -10.50 13.26
CA GLY A 43 -4.05 -11.66 14.05
C GLY A 43 -4.59 -12.79 13.18
N GLU A 44 -5.47 -12.49 12.24
CA GLU A 44 -6.06 -13.48 11.33
C GLU A 44 -5.01 -14.13 10.41
N ILE A 45 -4.08 -13.34 9.84
CA ILE A 45 -2.98 -13.87 9.02
C ILE A 45 -2.11 -14.82 9.84
N ARG A 46 -1.78 -14.46 11.08
CA ARG A 46 -0.96 -15.30 11.94
C ARG A 46 -1.65 -16.64 12.26
N GLU A 47 -2.96 -16.63 12.48
CA GLU A 47 -3.73 -17.85 12.67
C GLU A 47 -3.71 -18.75 11.43
N GLU A 48 -3.74 -18.18 10.22
CA GLU A 48 -3.63 -18.94 8.97
C GLU A 48 -2.21 -19.51 8.76
N GLU A 49 -1.16 -18.75 9.08
CA GLU A 49 0.22 -19.23 9.08
C GLU A 49 0.42 -20.40 10.06
N ASP A 50 -0.11 -20.29 11.27
CA ASP A 50 -0.03 -21.35 12.29
C ASP A 50 -0.77 -22.62 11.85
N LYS A 51 -1.89 -22.52 11.11
CA LYS A 51 -2.60 -23.67 10.55
C LYS A 51 -1.82 -24.35 9.41
N LYS A 52 -1.03 -23.61 8.65
CA LYS A 52 -0.19 -24.15 7.56
C LYS A 52 1.08 -24.85 8.06
N GLN A 53 1.54 -24.58 9.29
CA GLN A 53 2.79 -25.10 9.85
C GLN A 53 2.80 -26.55 10.39
N PRO A 54 1.71 -27.33 10.60
CA PRO A 54 1.80 -28.68 11.13
C PRO A 54 2.63 -29.66 10.28
N TRP A 55 2.90 -29.35 9.03
CA TRP A 55 3.53 -30.26 8.05
C TRP A 55 5.04 -30.04 7.84
N PHE A 56 5.61 -28.95 8.34
CA PHE A 56 7.01 -28.55 8.09
C PHE A 56 7.95 -28.70 9.29
N ARG A 57 7.59 -29.51 10.29
CA ARG A 57 8.48 -29.89 11.39
C ARG A 57 9.08 -31.30 11.21
N ALA A 58 9.57 -31.61 10.03
CA ALA A 58 10.43 -32.76 9.85
C ALA A 58 11.44 -32.51 8.74
N ASP A 59 12.71 -32.62 9.10
CA ASP A 59 13.93 -32.70 8.30
C ASP A 59 14.61 -31.37 7.94
N GLU A 60 15.38 -30.88 8.91
CA GLU A 60 16.66 -30.24 8.63
C GLU A 60 17.58 -31.29 8.00
N GLY A 61 17.73 -31.27 6.68
CA GLY A 61 18.72 -32.08 6.00
C GLY A 61 18.37 -32.46 4.58
N GLY A 62 18.60 -31.55 3.62
CA GLY A 62 18.44 -31.93 2.21
C GLY A 62 18.55 -30.74 1.24
N ASN A 63 19.77 -30.45 0.92
CA ASN A 63 20.26 -29.67 -0.21
C ASN A 63 19.41 -29.85 -1.48
N THR A 64 18.71 -28.77 -2.00
CA THR A 64 18.54 -28.66 -3.47
C THR A 64 18.12 -27.23 -3.91
N PRO A 65 19.04 -26.43 -4.49
CA PRO A 65 18.73 -25.07 -4.98
C PRO A 65 17.94 -25.02 -6.29
N ALA A 66 17.82 -26.12 -7.01
CA ALA A 66 17.16 -26.14 -8.33
C ALA A 66 15.63 -26.36 -8.25
N VAL A 67 15.14 -26.99 -7.19
CA VAL A 67 13.72 -27.32 -7.02
C VAL A 67 12.89 -26.09 -6.61
N GLU A 68 13.51 -25.11 -5.95
CA GLU A 68 12.80 -23.92 -5.47
C GLU A 68 12.37 -22.97 -6.59
N LYS A 69 13.18 -22.75 -7.63
CA LYS A 69 12.82 -21.86 -8.75
C LYS A 69 11.67 -22.42 -9.60
N GLU A 70 11.69 -23.71 -9.92
CA GLU A 70 10.59 -24.36 -10.64
C GLU A 70 9.31 -24.37 -9.79
N THR A 71 9.42 -24.59 -8.49
CA THR A 71 8.29 -24.60 -7.56
C THR A 71 7.67 -23.20 -7.42
N GLN A 72 8.47 -22.15 -7.32
CA GLN A 72 8.00 -20.77 -7.16
C GLN A 72 7.32 -20.27 -8.44
N GLN A 73 7.86 -20.58 -9.62
CA GLN A 73 7.27 -20.24 -10.91
C GLN A 73 5.99 -21.06 -11.19
N ALA A 74 5.96 -22.31 -10.79
CA ALA A 74 4.76 -23.16 -10.85
C ALA A 74 3.69 -22.68 -9.87
N VAL A 75 4.05 -22.27 -8.65
CA VAL A 75 3.16 -21.67 -7.66
C VAL A 75 2.58 -20.37 -8.19
N LEU A 76 3.39 -19.47 -8.77
CA LEU A 76 2.91 -18.23 -9.37
C LEU A 76 1.99 -18.46 -10.58
N SER A 77 2.29 -19.47 -11.41
CA SER A 77 1.42 -19.84 -12.54
C SER A 77 0.08 -20.44 -12.09
N PHE A 78 0.07 -21.12 -10.93
CA PHE A 78 -1.15 -21.64 -10.31
C PHE A 78 -2.05 -20.52 -9.78
N TYR A 79 -1.46 -19.44 -9.26
CA TYR A 79 -2.21 -18.29 -8.75
C TYR A 79 -2.63 -17.29 -9.84
N LYS A 80 -2.12 -17.42 -11.06
CA LYS A 80 -2.53 -16.63 -12.20
C LYS A 80 -4.02 -16.83 -12.44
N ASP A 81 -4.77 -15.77 -12.56
CA ASP A 81 -6.25 -15.73 -12.65
C ASP A 81 -7.00 -16.05 -11.34
N MET A 82 -6.30 -16.20 -10.20
CA MET A 82 -6.97 -16.34 -8.90
C MET A 82 -7.40 -14.98 -8.35
N GLU A 83 -8.60 -14.94 -7.78
CA GLU A 83 -9.04 -13.79 -7.00
C GLU A 83 -8.19 -13.68 -5.73
N MET A 84 -7.73 -12.46 -5.39
CA MET A 84 -6.97 -12.24 -4.17
C MET A 84 -7.81 -12.58 -2.94
N PRO A 85 -7.27 -13.38 -1.98
CA PRO A 85 -7.98 -13.71 -0.75
C PRO A 85 -8.31 -12.43 0.01
N ALA A 86 -9.48 -12.39 0.61
CA ALA A 86 -9.94 -11.21 1.33
C ALA A 86 -10.64 -11.54 2.64
N ARG A 87 -10.59 -10.60 3.59
CA ARG A 87 -11.27 -10.67 4.88
C ARG A 87 -12.13 -9.43 5.11
N HIS A 88 -13.21 -9.60 5.85
CA HIS A 88 -14.12 -8.51 6.21
C HIS A 88 -13.88 -8.07 7.66
N VAL A 89 -13.46 -6.82 7.83
CA VAL A 89 -13.28 -6.19 9.14
C VAL A 89 -14.02 -4.86 9.15
N ALA A 90 -14.84 -4.62 10.17
CA ALA A 90 -15.63 -3.39 10.36
C ALA A 90 -16.42 -2.95 9.10
N GLY A 91 -17.01 -3.92 8.38
CA GLY A 91 -17.81 -3.67 7.17
C GLY A 91 -17.01 -3.31 5.92
N ARG A 92 -15.68 -3.49 5.92
CA ARG A 92 -14.79 -3.30 4.77
C ARG A 92 -14.09 -4.59 4.41
N ARG A 93 -13.80 -4.76 3.12
CA ARG A 93 -13.07 -5.92 2.59
C ARG A 93 -11.60 -5.55 2.40
N TYR A 94 -10.70 -6.33 3.02
CA TYR A 94 -9.26 -6.16 2.95
C TYR A 94 -8.60 -7.34 2.24
N ILE A 95 -7.55 -7.07 1.47
CA ILE A 95 -6.82 -8.05 0.65
C ILE A 95 -5.40 -8.33 1.14
N GLY A 96 -4.92 -7.59 2.11
CA GLY A 96 -3.57 -7.79 2.61
C GLY A 96 -3.05 -6.63 3.45
N ILE A 97 -1.76 -6.73 3.76
CA ILE A 97 -0.99 -5.74 4.52
C ILE A 97 0.20 -5.30 3.69
N LEU A 98 0.37 -3.99 3.51
CA LEU A 98 1.52 -3.35 2.86
C LEU A 98 2.49 -2.86 3.94
N GLU A 99 3.79 -3.20 3.79
CA GLU A 99 4.86 -2.69 4.64
C GLU A 99 5.89 -1.94 3.80
N ILE A 100 6.29 -0.75 4.25
CA ILE A 100 7.32 0.09 3.63
C ILE A 100 8.33 0.46 4.71
N GLY A 101 9.44 -0.29 4.78
CA GLY A 101 10.41 -0.20 5.86
C GLY A 101 11.05 1.19 6.00
N ALA A 102 11.48 1.79 4.91
CA ALA A 102 12.10 3.11 4.87
C ALA A 102 11.19 4.23 5.43
N LEU A 103 9.87 4.08 5.29
CA LEU A 103 8.88 5.04 5.79
C LEU A 103 8.29 4.66 7.16
N ARG A 104 8.64 3.49 7.69
CA ARG A 104 8.04 2.89 8.90
C ARG A 104 6.52 2.81 8.81
N LEU A 105 6.02 2.47 7.62
CA LEU A 105 4.60 2.29 7.37
C LEU A 105 4.26 0.80 7.32
N LYS A 106 3.17 0.46 8.01
CA LYS A 106 2.51 -0.83 7.93
C LYS A 106 1.00 -0.56 7.87
N LEU A 107 0.37 -0.90 6.74
CA LEU A 107 -0.98 -0.46 6.41
C LEU A 107 -1.82 -1.63 5.91
N PRO A 108 -3.07 -1.78 6.39
CA PRO A 108 -4.01 -2.70 5.78
C PRO A 108 -4.41 -2.19 4.40
N VAL A 109 -4.69 -3.08 3.46
CA VAL A 109 -5.02 -2.72 2.08
C VAL A 109 -6.45 -3.16 1.75
N LEU A 110 -7.29 -2.19 1.37
CA LEU A 110 -8.67 -2.41 0.96
C LEU A 110 -8.75 -3.00 -0.45
N ASP A 111 -9.72 -3.89 -0.65
CA ASP A 111 -9.93 -4.58 -1.92
C ASP A 111 -10.34 -3.66 -3.07
N THR A 112 -11.10 -2.62 -2.80
CA THR A 112 -11.69 -1.79 -3.86
C THR A 112 -11.47 -0.32 -3.59
N PHE A 113 -11.04 0.39 -4.63
CA PHE A 113 -10.92 1.84 -4.62
C PHE A 113 -12.29 2.53 -4.49
N SER A 114 -12.35 3.47 -3.57
CA SER A 114 -13.34 4.56 -3.54
C SER A 114 -12.72 5.75 -2.80
N TYR A 115 -13.23 6.97 -3.03
CA TYR A 115 -12.77 8.15 -2.28
C TYR A 115 -13.00 8.03 -0.77
N ARG A 116 -13.99 7.26 -0.36
CA ARG A 116 -14.26 6.95 1.04
C ARG A 116 -13.22 5.97 1.60
N ASN A 117 -12.87 4.95 0.83
CA ASN A 117 -11.93 3.92 1.23
C ASN A 117 -10.52 4.46 1.41
N ILE A 118 -10.01 5.25 0.46
CA ILE A 118 -8.63 5.78 0.54
C ILE A 118 -8.39 6.77 1.67
N LYS A 119 -9.45 7.29 2.29
CA LYS A 119 -9.34 8.07 3.53
C LYS A 119 -9.07 7.21 4.74
N VAL A 120 -9.39 5.92 4.69
CA VAL A 120 -9.24 4.95 5.78
C VAL A 120 -7.92 4.19 5.68
N ALA A 121 -7.61 3.70 4.48
CA ALA A 121 -6.42 2.90 4.21
C ALA A 121 -6.10 2.92 2.70
N PRO A 122 -4.89 2.49 2.27
CA PRO A 122 -4.63 2.19 0.88
C PRO A 122 -5.65 1.23 0.31
N ALA A 123 -5.98 1.39 -0.97
CA ALA A 123 -6.94 0.54 -1.65
C ALA A 123 -6.40 0.08 -3.00
N ARG A 124 -6.80 -1.12 -3.41
CA ARG A 124 -6.52 -1.64 -4.75
C ARG A 124 -7.22 -0.76 -5.79
N PHE A 125 -6.42 -0.17 -6.65
CA PHE A 125 -6.87 0.59 -7.80
C PHE A 125 -7.03 -0.32 -9.01
N PHE A 126 -6.08 -1.24 -9.22
CA PHE A 126 -6.08 -2.19 -10.32
C PHE A 126 -5.17 -3.39 -10.01
N GLY A 127 -5.37 -4.51 -10.70
CA GLY A 127 -4.47 -5.65 -10.77
C GLY A 127 -4.45 -6.55 -9.53
N SER A 128 -3.48 -7.44 -9.51
CA SER A 128 -3.27 -8.48 -8.48
C SER A 128 -1.78 -8.68 -8.21
N VAL A 129 -1.43 -9.08 -6.99
CA VAL A 129 -0.06 -9.52 -6.68
C VAL A 129 0.34 -10.77 -7.47
N TYR A 130 -0.63 -11.59 -7.86
CA TYR A 130 -0.40 -12.83 -8.58
C TYR A 130 -0.08 -12.58 -10.05
N ASP A 131 -0.69 -11.54 -10.64
CA ASP A 131 -0.45 -11.14 -12.03
C ASP A 131 0.78 -10.22 -12.20
N GLY A 132 1.39 -9.79 -11.09
CA GLY A 132 2.53 -8.87 -11.15
C GLY A 132 2.16 -7.48 -11.68
N ASN A 133 0.95 -7.00 -11.40
CA ASN A 133 0.46 -5.72 -11.90
C ASN A 133 -0.38 -4.95 -10.88
N LEU A 134 -0.14 -5.21 -9.58
CA LEU A 134 -0.91 -4.57 -8.51
C LEU A 134 -0.64 -3.08 -8.43
N ILE A 135 -1.69 -2.27 -8.49
CA ILE A 135 -1.64 -0.81 -8.32
C ILE A 135 -2.44 -0.42 -7.09
N LEU A 136 -1.80 0.23 -6.13
CA LEU A 136 -2.40 0.70 -4.88
C LEU A 136 -2.45 2.23 -4.83
N LEU A 137 -3.59 2.77 -4.41
CA LEU A 137 -3.82 4.19 -4.18
C LEU A 137 -4.15 4.44 -2.71
N ALA A 138 -3.58 5.48 -2.12
CA ALA A 138 -4.02 6.03 -0.85
C ALA A 138 -4.09 7.54 -0.87
N HIS A 139 -4.73 8.12 0.13
CA HIS A 139 -4.71 9.56 0.36
C HIS A 139 -3.29 10.03 0.72
N ASN A 140 -2.97 11.29 0.46
CA ASN A 140 -1.67 11.90 0.78
C ASN A 140 -1.54 12.29 2.26
N TYR A 141 -2.20 11.58 3.16
CA TYR A 141 -2.00 11.70 4.60
C TYR A 141 -0.61 11.22 5.00
N GLN A 142 -0.02 11.84 6.03
CA GLN A 142 1.29 11.44 6.57
C GLN A 142 1.26 10.02 7.15
N SER A 143 0.10 9.60 7.65
CA SER A 143 -0.19 8.25 8.13
C SER A 143 -0.37 7.23 7.01
N HIS A 144 -0.55 7.67 5.75
CA HIS A 144 -0.71 6.82 4.57
C HIS A 144 0.43 7.06 3.56
N PHE A 145 0.12 7.51 2.33
CA PHE A 145 1.07 7.65 1.22
C PHE A 145 1.67 9.06 1.08
N GLY A 146 1.44 9.96 2.00
CA GLY A 146 1.97 11.32 1.93
C GLY A 146 3.49 11.43 1.89
N LYS A 147 4.19 10.36 2.36
CA LYS A 147 5.65 10.28 2.38
C LYS A 147 6.26 9.50 1.20
N LEU A 148 5.47 9.01 0.23
CA LEU A 148 6.00 8.21 -0.88
C LEU A 148 7.11 8.91 -1.65
N HIS A 149 7.08 10.23 -1.75
CA HIS A 149 8.10 11.04 -2.41
C HIS A 149 9.50 10.98 -1.75
N LEU A 150 9.61 10.42 -0.55
CA LEU A 150 10.88 10.23 0.17
C LEU A 150 11.56 8.90 -0.15
N LEU A 151 10.86 7.98 -0.82
CA LEU A 151 11.42 6.69 -1.20
C LEU A 151 12.51 6.85 -2.26
N GLN A 152 13.46 5.93 -2.24
CA GLN A 152 14.58 5.87 -3.15
C GLN A 152 14.65 4.50 -3.83
N THR A 153 15.28 4.45 -5.00
CA THR A 153 15.59 3.17 -5.66
C THR A 153 16.42 2.29 -4.72
N GLY A 154 16.00 1.03 -4.55
CA GLY A 154 16.61 0.09 -3.63
C GLY A 154 15.84 -0.07 -2.30
N ASP A 155 14.91 0.84 -1.96
CA ASP A 155 14.08 0.68 -0.76
C ASP A 155 13.19 -0.56 -0.86
N GLU A 156 13.01 -1.25 0.28
CA GLU A 156 12.21 -2.46 0.35
C GLU A 156 10.74 -2.15 0.65
N VAL A 157 9.87 -2.84 -0.09
CA VAL A 157 8.42 -2.87 0.11
C VAL A 157 7.98 -4.32 0.19
N SER A 158 7.04 -4.66 1.06
CA SER A 158 6.43 -5.98 1.05
C SER A 158 4.91 -5.89 1.14
N PHE A 159 4.26 -6.86 0.51
CA PHE A 159 2.82 -7.07 0.60
C PHE A 159 2.57 -8.49 1.09
N THR A 160 1.74 -8.64 2.13
CA THR A 160 1.29 -9.94 2.64
C THR A 160 -0.20 -10.07 2.36
N ASP A 161 -0.63 -11.10 1.64
CA ASP A 161 -2.04 -11.35 1.38
C ASP A 161 -2.78 -11.91 2.60
N MET A 162 -4.08 -12.14 2.49
CA MET A 162 -4.90 -12.64 3.61
C MET A 162 -4.69 -14.13 3.90
N ASP A 163 -3.95 -14.84 3.08
CA ASP A 163 -3.55 -16.24 3.31
C ASP A 163 -2.12 -16.35 3.87
N GLY A 164 -1.46 -15.19 4.17
CA GLY A 164 -0.11 -15.13 4.74
C GLY A 164 1.01 -15.20 3.70
N ASN A 165 0.72 -15.25 2.40
CA ASN A 165 1.77 -15.26 1.38
C ASN A 165 2.42 -13.89 1.30
N ARG A 166 3.74 -13.83 1.48
CA ARG A 166 4.51 -12.58 1.48
C ARG A 166 5.22 -12.37 0.15
N PHE A 167 5.00 -11.22 -0.45
CA PHE A 167 5.60 -10.77 -1.70
C PHE A 167 6.54 -9.61 -1.40
N ARG A 168 7.82 -9.75 -1.75
CA ARG A 168 8.86 -8.74 -1.54
C ARG A 168 9.15 -8.00 -2.82
N TYR A 169 9.37 -6.69 -2.70
CA TYR A 169 9.64 -5.80 -3.81
C TYR A 169 10.76 -4.83 -3.47
N THR A 170 11.44 -4.37 -4.51
CA THR A 170 12.42 -3.27 -4.43
C THR A 170 11.90 -2.10 -5.26
N VAL A 171 11.98 -0.89 -4.73
CA VAL A 171 11.67 0.35 -5.46
C VAL A 171 12.65 0.50 -6.62
N THR A 172 12.13 0.67 -7.82
CA THR A 172 12.92 0.90 -9.05
C THR A 172 12.87 2.35 -9.52
N GLY A 173 11.88 3.11 -9.10
CA GLY A 173 11.76 4.51 -9.43
C GLY A 173 10.65 5.23 -8.67
N VAL A 174 10.87 6.53 -8.49
CA VAL A 174 9.88 7.48 -7.95
C VAL A 174 9.75 8.63 -8.92
N GLU A 175 8.53 8.89 -9.36
CA GLU A 175 8.25 9.91 -10.38
C GLU A 175 7.03 10.75 -10.02
N VAL A 176 6.89 11.90 -10.67
CA VAL A 176 5.70 12.74 -10.58
C VAL A 176 5.08 12.85 -11.96
N ILE A 177 3.83 12.39 -12.09
CA ILE A 177 3.07 12.46 -13.34
C ILE A 177 1.91 13.44 -13.23
N GLY A 178 1.40 13.93 -14.36
CA GLY A 178 0.22 14.80 -14.39
C GLY A 178 -1.04 14.08 -13.90
N GLY A 179 -1.92 14.78 -13.20
CA GLY A 179 -3.13 14.19 -12.63
C GLY A 179 -4.12 13.63 -13.64
N MET A 180 -4.01 14.04 -14.91
CA MET A 180 -4.84 13.57 -16.04
C MET A 180 -4.21 12.39 -16.80
N GLU A 181 -2.93 12.06 -16.55
CA GLU A 181 -2.16 11.03 -17.25
C GLU A 181 -2.31 9.65 -16.56
N ARG A 182 -3.56 9.19 -16.42
CA ARG A 182 -3.85 7.94 -15.70
C ARG A 182 -3.30 6.70 -16.38
N GLU A 183 -3.22 6.71 -17.71
CA GLU A 183 -2.62 5.65 -18.52
C GLU A 183 -1.17 5.39 -18.13
N LYS A 184 -0.43 6.42 -17.75
CA LYS A 184 0.95 6.30 -17.28
C LYS A 184 1.09 5.47 -15.99
N LEU A 185 0.02 5.29 -15.21
CA LEU A 185 0.06 4.42 -14.02
C LEU A 185 0.25 2.95 -14.39
N ALA A 186 -0.29 2.53 -15.53
CA ALA A 186 -0.18 1.16 -16.01
C ALA A 186 1.01 0.96 -16.97
N GLU A 187 1.70 2.04 -17.36
CA GLU A 187 2.88 1.98 -18.22
C GLU A 187 4.14 1.66 -17.43
N GLY A 188 5.11 1.06 -18.13
CA GLY A 188 6.43 0.73 -17.59
C GLY A 188 6.51 -0.67 -16.98
N ASP A 189 7.72 -1.01 -16.55
CA ASP A 189 8.06 -2.33 -16.03
C ASP A 189 7.98 -2.32 -14.49
N PHE A 190 6.90 -2.86 -13.94
CA PHE A 190 6.69 -2.98 -12.50
C PHE A 190 5.81 -4.21 -12.17
N ASP A 191 5.92 -4.69 -10.94
CA ASP A 191 5.05 -5.73 -10.37
C ASP A 191 4.12 -5.15 -9.30
N LEU A 192 4.55 -4.03 -8.66
CA LEU A 192 3.76 -3.25 -7.71
C LEU A 192 3.94 -1.76 -7.99
N CYS A 193 2.84 -1.03 -8.05
CA CYS A 193 2.83 0.42 -8.19
C CYS A 193 2.06 1.06 -7.04
N LEU A 194 2.67 2.03 -6.36
CA LEU A 194 2.04 2.82 -5.30
C LEU A 194 1.88 4.25 -5.78
N PHE A 195 0.71 4.87 -5.57
CA PHE A 195 0.56 6.26 -5.91
C PHE A 195 -0.36 7.05 -4.98
N THR A 196 -0.14 8.36 -4.95
CA THR A 196 -0.94 9.32 -4.19
C THR A 196 -1.00 10.67 -4.90
N CYS A 197 -1.87 11.56 -4.44
CA CYS A 197 -1.90 12.94 -4.91
C CYS A 197 -0.73 13.75 -4.35
N THR A 198 -0.19 14.68 -5.12
CA THR A 198 0.67 15.75 -4.58
C THR A 198 -0.15 16.73 -3.71
N LEU A 199 0.52 17.53 -2.89
CA LEU A 199 -0.12 18.66 -2.22
C LEU A 199 -0.83 19.55 -3.25
N GLY A 200 -2.12 19.81 -3.04
CA GLY A 200 -2.96 20.53 -4.00
C GLY A 200 -3.57 19.66 -5.12
N GLY A 201 -3.27 18.37 -5.19
CA GLY A 201 -3.99 17.39 -6.00
C GLY A 201 -3.77 17.44 -7.52
N LYS A 202 -2.91 18.35 -8.02
CA LYS A 202 -2.68 18.54 -9.46
C LYS A 202 -1.96 17.37 -10.12
N ASN A 203 -0.98 16.79 -9.42
CA ASN A 203 -0.14 15.71 -9.92
C ASN A 203 -0.26 14.47 -9.03
N ARG A 204 0.44 13.39 -9.43
CA ARG A 204 0.55 12.15 -8.68
C ARG A 204 2.01 11.83 -8.41
N VAL A 205 2.34 11.48 -7.18
CA VAL A 205 3.59 10.79 -6.84
C VAL A 205 3.37 9.32 -7.12
N VAL A 206 4.22 8.72 -7.92
CA VAL A 206 4.15 7.32 -8.34
C VAL A 206 5.46 6.63 -7.97
N VAL A 207 5.35 5.48 -7.32
CA VAL A 207 6.48 4.63 -6.95
C VAL A 207 6.32 3.29 -7.65
N ARG A 208 7.32 2.91 -8.43
CA ARG A 208 7.36 1.64 -9.15
C ARG A 208 8.27 0.67 -8.43
N CYS A 209 7.83 -0.56 -8.30
CA CYS A 209 8.56 -1.60 -7.60
C CYS A 209 8.59 -2.88 -8.43
N ARG A 210 9.72 -3.58 -8.40
CA ARG A 210 9.89 -4.92 -8.99
C ARG A 210 9.94 -5.96 -7.89
N ARG A 211 9.35 -7.11 -8.18
CA ARG A 211 9.40 -8.25 -7.27
C ARG A 211 10.85 -8.71 -7.12
N VAL A 212 11.24 -8.94 -5.89
CA VAL A 212 12.52 -9.57 -5.57
C VAL A 212 12.32 -11.08 -5.71
N GLU A 213 13.02 -11.67 -6.67
CA GLU A 213 13.14 -13.12 -6.70
C GLU A 213 14.02 -13.51 -5.51
N GLU A 214 13.53 -14.37 -4.63
CA GLU A 214 14.38 -14.92 -3.59
C GLU A 214 15.48 -15.72 -4.29
N SER A 215 16.73 -15.22 -4.16
CA SER A 215 17.88 -15.99 -4.60
C SER A 215 17.98 -17.24 -3.75
N PRO A 216 18.26 -18.38 -4.37
CA PRO A 216 18.40 -19.67 -3.68
C PRO A 216 19.51 -19.64 -2.64
#